data_bacdefadd507cc6090a4f0d4576662be
#
_entry.id   bacdefadd507cc6090a4f0d4576662be
#
_cell.length_a   1.000
_cell.length_b   1.000
_cell.length_c   1.000
_cell.angle_alpha   90.00
_cell.angle_beta   90.00
_cell.angle_gamma   90.00
#
_symmetry.space_group_name_H-M   'P 1'
#
loop_
_entity.id
_entity.type
_entity.pdbx_description
1 polymer ?
#
loop_
_entity_poly.entity_id
_entity_poly.type
_entity_poly.pdbx_seq_one_letter_code
_entity_poly.pdbx_strand_id
1 'polypeptide(L)'
;MVQQRPGWWPRFSSTLRSTAVTARIGRVLGIAIALLFVTGLLSHYQYEPWAWLPEPAKPVWGYRLTQGIHVATGIATIPLLLLKLWSVYPNGFRFPPLRSIKHAIERLSVAILVSVALVQVTTGFLNVLNWYPFPWYFLTVHRFLAYVLVGSVLLHLGVKLPDIAYGLSAKVAEADVLTRSHGMRILSPTATPARFPIRPRRESRDAAC
;
A
#
# COMPACT_ATOMS: atom_id res chain seq x y z
N MET A 1 -11.92 0.04 -24.18
CA MET A 1 -11.33 -1.29 -24.48
C MET A 1 -11.24 -2.06 -23.17
N VAL A 2 -12.08 -3.08 -22.98
CA VAL A 2 -12.02 -4.00 -21.85
C VAL A 2 -10.85 -4.95 -22.13
N GLN A 3 -9.77 -4.82 -21.35
CA GLN A 3 -8.60 -5.66 -21.49
C GLN A 3 -8.95 -7.06 -21.01
N GLN A 4 -9.17 -8.00 -21.95
CA GLN A 4 -9.38 -9.41 -21.63
C GLN A 4 -8.11 -9.97 -21.01
N ARG A 5 -8.19 -10.36 -19.74
CA ARG A 5 -7.09 -11.01 -19.04
C ARG A 5 -6.96 -12.45 -19.54
N PRO A 6 -5.73 -12.94 -19.80
CA PRO A 6 -5.51 -14.35 -20.15
C PRO A 6 -6.11 -15.27 -19.07
N GLY A 7 -6.73 -16.39 -19.46
CA GLY A 7 -7.43 -17.31 -18.56
C GLY A 7 -6.54 -17.95 -17.47
N TRP A 8 -5.23 -17.97 -17.69
CA TRP A 8 -4.23 -18.48 -16.74
C TRP A 8 -3.86 -17.48 -15.62
N TRP A 9 -4.35 -16.23 -15.71
CA TRP A 9 -4.03 -15.20 -14.70
C TRP A 9 -4.77 -15.48 -13.39
N PRO A 10 -4.07 -15.60 -12.24
CA PRO A 10 -4.71 -15.89 -10.96
C PRO A 10 -5.75 -14.83 -10.58
N ARG A 11 -6.94 -15.27 -10.23
CA ARG A 11 -7.99 -14.38 -9.69
C ARG A 11 -7.74 -14.18 -8.20
N PHE A 12 -7.05 -13.11 -7.85
CA PHE A 12 -6.84 -12.72 -6.47
C PHE A 12 -8.05 -11.95 -5.93
N SER A 13 -9.14 -12.65 -5.61
CA SER A 13 -10.30 -12.08 -4.93
C SER A 13 -10.23 -12.39 -3.43
N SER A 14 -9.89 -11.40 -2.62
CA SER A 14 -9.89 -11.50 -1.16
C SER A 14 -10.37 -10.18 -0.57
N THR A 15 -11.23 -10.24 0.45
CA THR A 15 -11.70 -9.07 1.22
C THR A 15 -10.53 -8.29 1.84
N LEU A 16 -9.42 -8.98 2.17
CA LEU A 16 -8.18 -8.38 2.66
C LEU A 16 -7.50 -7.44 1.63
N ARG A 17 -7.91 -7.47 0.36
CA ARG A 17 -7.39 -6.63 -0.72
C ARG A 17 -8.30 -5.45 -1.05
N SER A 18 -9.33 -5.20 -0.25
CA SER A 18 -10.17 -4.02 -0.41
C SER A 18 -9.37 -2.73 -0.15
N THR A 19 -9.75 -1.65 -0.83
CA THR A 19 -9.10 -0.34 -0.64
C THR A 19 -9.17 0.12 0.80
N ALA A 20 -10.29 -0.15 1.50
CA ALA A 20 -10.47 0.19 2.90
C ALA A 20 -9.50 -0.54 3.83
N VAL A 21 -9.33 -1.86 3.66
CA VAL A 21 -8.36 -2.66 4.45
C VAL A 21 -6.94 -2.21 4.16
N THR A 22 -6.60 -2.06 2.88
CA THR A 22 -5.27 -1.60 2.44
C THR A 22 -4.93 -0.22 3.00
N ALA A 23 -5.89 0.73 3.05
CA ALA A 23 -5.68 2.06 3.62
C ALA A 23 -5.49 2.00 5.15
N ARG A 24 -6.26 1.18 5.87
CA ARG A 24 -6.13 1.01 7.32
C ARG A 24 -4.79 0.39 7.72
N ILE A 25 -4.35 -0.66 7.03
CA ILE A 25 -3.01 -1.25 7.23
C ILE A 25 -1.95 -0.18 6.96
N GLY A 26 -2.08 0.60 5.87
CA GLY A 26 -1.18 1.69 5.54
C GLY A 26 -1.12 2.78 6.61
N ARG A 27 -2.25 3.12 7.25
CA ARG A 27 -2.29 4.08 8.36
C ARG A 27 -1.53 3.57 9.57
N VAL A 28 -1.77 2.33 9.99
CA VAL A 28 -1.06 1.71 11.13
C VAL A 28 0.43 1.64 10.84
N LEU A 29 0.82 1.21 9.65
CA LEU A 29 2.21 1.14 9.21
C LEU A 29 2.87 2.55 9.18
N GLY A 30 2.16 3.57 8.70
CA GLY A 30 2.64 4.95 8.71
C GLY A 30 2.90 5.48 10.12
N ILE A 31 1.99 5.21 11.07
CA ILE A 31 2.17 5.56 12.48
C ILE A 31 3.37 4.82 13.08
N ALA A 32 3.52 3.53 12.79
CA ALA A 32 4.66 2.74 13.25
C ALA A 32 5.99 3.28 12.70
N ILE A 33 6.06 3.64 11.41
CA ILE A 33 7.24 4.25 10.80
C ILE A 33 7.57 5.60 11.45
N ALA A 34 6.57 6.45 11.70
CA ALA A 34 6.78 7.72 12.38
C ALA A 34 7.34 7.52 13.81
N LEU A 35 6.76 6.58 14.55
CA LEU A 35 7.24 6.23 15.90
C LEU A 35 8.67 5.66 15.86
N LEU A 36 8.97 4.78 14.91
CA LEU A 36 10.31 4.24 14.69
C LEU A 36 11.32 5.33 14.36
N PHE A 37 10.96 6.26 13.49
CA PHE A 37 11.84 7.36 13.12
C PHE A 37 12.15 8.26 14.33
N VAL A 38 11.13 8.67 15.07
CA VAL A 38 11.30 9.53 16.27
C VAL A 38 12.14 8.82 17.33
N THR A 39 11.81 7.57 17.66
CA THR A 39 12.56 6.81 18.68
C THR A 39 13.98 6.50 18.24
N GLY A 40 14.18 6.20 16.96
CA GLY A 40 15.51 6.00 16.38
C GLY A 40 16.37 7.27 16.40
N LEU A 41 15.75 8.43 16.09
CA LEU A 41 16.44 9.72 16.15
C LEU A 41 16.82 10.09 17.59
N LEU A 42 15.92 9.87 18.56
CA LEU A 42 16.19 10.08 19.98
C LEU A 42 17.29 9.16 20.48
N SER A 43 17.26 7.86 20.13
CA SER A 43 18.31 6.90 20.49
C SER A 43 19.65 7.29 19.88
N HIS A 44 19.65 7.77 18.63
CA HIS A 44 20.89 8.23 17.99
C HIS A 44 21.45 9.47 18.71
N TYR A 45 20.60 10.45 19.03
CA TYR A 45 21.01 11.63 19.78
C TYR A 45 21.60 11.26 21.17
N GLN A 46 21.04 10.29 21.84
CA GLN A 46 21.55 9.80 23.14
C GLN A 46 22.88 9.05 23.00
N TYR A 47 23.19 8.49 21.83
CA TYR A 47 24.45 7.80 21.57
C TYR A 47 25.53 8.75 21.01
N GLU A 48 25.15 9.70 20.14
CA GLU A 48 26.01 10.75 19.56
C GLU A 48 25.33 12.10 19.77
N PRO A 49 25.53 12.77 20.94
CA PRO A 49 24.91 14.06 21.23
C PRO A 49 25.34 15.14 20.25
N TRP A 50 24.41 15.98 19.85
CA TRP A 50 24.72 17.12 18.99
C TRP A 50 25.38 18.23 19.82
N ALA A 51 26.47 18.79 19.32
CA ALA A 51 27.25 19.80 20.05
C ALA A 51 26.47 21.03 20.48
N TRP A 52 25.38 21.38 19.77
CA TRP A 52 24.52 22.55 20.05
C TRP A 52 23.34 22.24 20.99
N LEU A 53 23.08 20.97 21.28
CA LEU A 53 21.97 20.54 22.14
C LEU A 53 22.53 19.66 23.28
N PRO A 54 22.54 20.14 24.52
CA PRO A 54 23.06 19.38 25.65
C PRO A 54 22.18 18.16 25.92
N GLU A 55 22.81 17.00 26.15
CA GLU A 55 22.11 15.78 26.51
C GLU A 55 21.54 15.90 27.93
N PRO A 56 20.24 15.62 28.13
CA PRO A 56 19.67 15.60 29.47
C PRO A 56 20.19 14.39 30.25
N ALA A 57 20.89 14.65 31.38
CA ALA A 57 21.40 13.58 32.24
C ALA A 57 20.29 12.71 32.89
N LYS A 58 19.05 13.14 32.83
CA LYS A 58 17.89 12.46 33.42
C LYS A 58 16.70 12.47 32.43
N PRO A 59 15.85 11.42 32.42
CA PRO A 59 15.91 10.24 33.27
C PRO A 59 16.93 9.21 32.76
N VAL A 60 17.66 8.55 33.64
CA VAL A 60 18.70 7.53 33.34
C VAL A 60 18.10 6.34 32.54
N TRP A 61 16.83 6.04 32.70
CA TRP A 61 16.11 4.99 31.96
C TRP A 61 15.64 5.41 30.56
N GLY A 62 15.80 6.69 30.20
CA GLY A 62 15.28 7.26 28.93
C GLY A 62 15.75 6.49 27.71
N TYR A 63 17.04 6.19 27.62
CA TYR A 63 17.61 5.40 26.52
C TYR A 63 16.98 4.00 26.42
N ARG A 64 16.82 3.29 27.55
CA ARG A 64 16.19 1.96 27.54
C ARG A 64 14.75 2.00 27.03
N LEU A 65 14.01 3.05 27.39
CA LEU A 65 12.63 3.20 26.95
C LEU A 65 12.57 3.48 25.44
N THR A 66 13.31 4.46 24.94
CA THR A 66 13.32 4.81 23.52
C THR A 66 13.77 3.64 22.65
N GLN A 67 14.84 2.97 23.05
CA GLN A 67 15.37 1.80 22.35
C GLN A 67 14.42 0.59 22.46
N GLY A 68 13.80 0.37 23.61
CA GLY A 68 12.81 -0.69 23.80
C GLY A 68 11.58 -0.51 22.91
N ILE A 69 11.04 0.71 22.86
CA ILE A 69 9.92 1.07 21.95
C ILE A 69 10.35 0.89 20.49
N HIS A 70 11.55 1.36 20.12
CA HIS A 70 12.07 1.24 18.76
C HIS A 70 12.13 -0.23 18.31
N VAL A 71 12.76 -1.09 19.11
CA VAL A 71 12.92 -2.52 18.80
C VAL A 71 11.56 -3.23 18.75
N ALA A 72 10.70 -3.03 19.76
CA ALA A 72 9.39 -3.67 19.81
C ALA A 72 8.51 -3.26 18.62
N THR A 73 8.48 -1.96 18.31
CA THR A 73 7.72 -1.44 17.15
C THR A 73 8.34 -1.95 15.84
N GLY A 74 9.68 -2.03 15.76
CA GLY A 74 10.39 -2.56 14.59
C GLY A 74 10.00 -4.00 14.28
N ILE A 75 10.00 -4.87 15.29
CA ILE A 75 9.57 -6.27 15.15
C ILE A 75 8.09 -6.35 14.75
N ALA A 76 7.21 -5.56 15.38
CA ALA A 76 5.78 -5.52 15.04
C ALA A 76 5.53 -4.99 13.61
N THR A 77 6.43 -4.18 13.08
CA THR A 77 6.34 -3.65 11.70
C THR A 77 6.56 -4.73 10.64
N ILE A 78 7.31 -5.80 10.94
CA ILE A 78 7.59 -6.90 9.99
C ILE A 78 6.28 -7.51 9.43
N PRO A 79 5.40 -8.08 10.26
CA PRO A 79 4.16 -8.66 9.77
C PRO A 79 3.22 -7.62 9.13
N LEU A 80 3.20 -6.38 9.63
CA LEU A 80 2.40 -5.30 9.04
C LEU A 80 2.89 -4.94 7.63
N LEU A 81 4.20 -4.87 7.41
CA LEU A 81 4.79 -4.61 6.10
C LEU A 81 4.48 -5.75 5.13
N LEU A 82 4.66 -7.00 5.55
CA LEU A 82 4.34 -8.18 4.73
C LEU A 82 2.85 -8.22 4.35
N LEU A 83 1.96 -7.93 5.30
CA LEU A 83 0.52 -7.86 5.04
C LEU A 83 0.18 -6.71 4.07
N LYS A 84 0.84 -5.56 4.20
CA LYS A 84 0.68 -4.45 3.25
C LYS A 84 1.14 -4.84 1.86
N LEU A 85 2.31 -5.45 1.72
CA LEU A 85 2.83 -5.94 0.45
C LEU A 85 1.89 -6.97 -0.18
N TRP A 86 1.41 -7.93 0.60
CA TRP A 86 0.41 -8.91 0.15
C TRP A 86 -0.87 -8.26 -0.36
N SER A 87 -1.36 -7.21 0.30
CA SER A 87 -2.59 -6.53 -0.09
C SER A 87 -2.46 -5.77 -1.43
N VAL A 88 -1.27 -5.24 -1.75
CA VAL A 88 -1.02 -4.44 -2.96
C VAL A 88 -0.35 -5.21 -4.09
N TYR A 89 0.21 -6.39 -3.83
CA TYR A 89 0.97 -7.21 -4.77
C TYR A 89 0.32 -7.36 -6.16
N PRO A 90 -0.98 -7.68 -6.30
CA PRO A 90 -1.58 -7.86 -7.62
C PRO A 90 -1.65 -6.57 -8.46
N ASN A 91 -1.62 -5.41 -7.81
CA ASN A 91 -1.66 -4.12 -8.49
C ASN A 91 -0.30 -3.74 -9.12
N GLY A 92 0.79 -4.30 -8.58
CA GLY A 92 2.16 -4.10 -9.09
C GLY A 92 2.40 -4.73 -10.46
N PHE A 93 1.66 -5.79 -10.82
CA PHE A 93 1.84 -6.57 -12.05
C PHE A 93 0.82 -6.25 -13.17
N ARG A 94 0.17 -5.08 -13.12
CA ARG A 94 -0.76 -4.68 -14.19
C ARG A 94 -0.03 -4.33 -15.47
N PHE A 95 -0.47 -4.90 -16.58
CA PHE A 95 0.03 -4.63 -17.93
C PHE A 95 -0.83 -3.53 -18.63
N PRO A 96 -0.25 -2.64 -19.46
CA PRO A 96 1.17 -2.45 -19.75
C PRO A 96 1.91 -1.79 -18.59
N PRO A 97 3.21 -2.12 -18.39
CA PRO A 97 3.99 -1.68 -17.24
C PRO A 97 4.19 -0.15 -17.20
N LEU A 98 4.27 0.48 -18.35
CA LEU A 98 4.49 1.93 -18.50
C LEU A 98 3.48 2.50 -19.49
N ARG A 99 2.60 3.39 -19.00
CA ARG A 99 1.60 4.08 -19.83
C ARG A 99 1.96 5.54 -20.11
N SER A 100 2.72 6.16 -19.22
CA SER A 100 3.17 7.54 -19.30
C SER A 100 4.36 7.76 -18.36
N ILE A 101 5.09 8.85 -18.53
CA ILE A 101 6.20 9.26 -17.66
C ILE A 101 5.70 9.42 -16.21
N LYS A 102 4.54 10.04 -16.01
CA LYS A 102 3.93 10.17 -14.67
C LYS A 102 3.74 8.81 -14.01
N HIS A 103 3.18 7.84 -14.73
CA HIS A 103 2.97 6.49 -14.22
C HIS A 103 4.29 5.75 -13.94
N ALA A 104 5.34 6.02 -14.74
CA ALA A 104 6.68 5.48 -14.49
C ALA A 104 7.26 6.01 -13.17
N ILE A 105 7.16 7.32 -12.93
CA ILE A 105 7.62 7.97 -11.68
C ILE A 105 6.87 7.44 -10.47
N GLU A 106 5.53 7.29 -10.56
CA GLU A 106 4.73 6.70 -9.49
C GLU A 106 5.18 5.27 -9.14
N ARG A 107 5.43 4.45 -10.13
CA ARG A 107 5.90 3.06 -9.92
C ARG A 107 7.31 3.00 -9.36
N LEU A 108 8.21 3.85 -9.86
CA LEU A 108 9.59 3.93 -9.37
C LEU A 108 9.60 4.38 -7.91
N SER A 109 8.82 5.40 -7.53
CA SER A 109 8.75 5.87 -6.14
C SER A 109 8.24 4.77 -5.19
N VAL A 110 7.25 3.97 -5.61
CA VAL A 110 6.76 2.83 -4.82
C VAL A 110 7.82 1.72 -4.76
N ALA A 111 8.54 1.45 -5.85
CA ALA A 111 9.61 0.46 -5.86
C ALA A 111 10.74 0.84 -4.90
N ILE A 112 11.18 2.10 -4.91
CA ILE A 112 12.17 2.63 -3.97
C ILE A 112 11.67 2.49 -2.53
N LEU A 113 10.44 2.93 -2.24
CA LEU A 113 9.83 2.83 -0.93
C LEU A 113 9.83 1.39 -0.40
N VAL A 114 9.39 0.44 -1.22
CA VAL A 114 9.33 -0.98 -0.84
C VAL A 114 10.74 -1.55 -0.61
N SER A 115 11.68 -1.28 -1.52
CA SER A 115 13.06 -1.77 -1.40
C SER A 115 13.73 -1.23 -0.14
N VAL A 116 13.63 0.08 0.10
CA VAL A 116 14.20 0.70 1.29
C VAL A 116 13.55 0.18 2.57
N ALA A 117 12.20 0.02 2.60
CA ALA A 117 11.50 -0.52 3.75
C ALA A 117 11.95 -1.96 4.08
N LEU A 118 12.13 -2.81 3.07
CA LEU A 118 12.62 -4.19 3.27
C LEU A 118 14.05 -4.21 3.81
N VAL A 119 14.95 -3.41 3.24
CA VAL A 119 16.34 -3.33 3.74
C VAL A 119 16.36 -2.76 5.15
N GLN A 120 15.55 -1.74 5.44
CA GLN A 120 15.45 -1.10 6.76
C GLN A 120 15.02 -2.10 7.84
N VAL A 121 13.96 -2.87 7.58
CA VAL A 121 13.45 -3.88 8.51
C VAL A 121 14.46 -5.02 8.67
N THR A 122 15.07 -5.48 7.57
CA THR A 122 16.09 -6.55 7.60
C THR A 122 17.30 -6.13 8.40
N THR A 123 17.88 -4.97 8.14
CA THR A 123 19.06 -4.48 8.89
C THR A 123 18.74 -4.26 10.36
N GLY A 124 17.57 -3.73 10.70
CA GLY A 124 17.13 -3.59 12.09
C GLY A 124 16.98 -4.94 12.79
N PHE A 125 16.36 -5.92 12.14
CA PHE A 125 16.18 -7.26 12.68
C PHE A 125 17.51 -8.01 12.88
N LEU A 126 18.41 -7.95 11.88
CA LEU A 126 19.74 -8.53 11.96
C LEU A 126 20.57 -7.90 13.10
N ASN A 127 20.43 -6.59 13.30
CA ASN A 127 21.09 -5.89 14.41
C ASN A 127 20.57 -6.36 15.78
N VAL A 128 19.28 -6.65 15.92
CA VAL A 128 18.70 -7.24 17.16
C VAL A 128 19.26 -8.63 17.42
N LEU A 129 19.48 -9.42 16.37
CA LEU A 129 20.07 -10.77 16.45
C LEU A 129 21.59 -10.75 16.65
N ASN A 130 22.24 -9.60 16.61
CA ASN A 130 23.70 -9.45 16.56
C ASN A 130 24.36 -10.29 15.44
N TRP A 131 23.66 -10.42 14.32
CA TRP A 131 24.12 -11.15 13.15
C TRP A 131 24.45 -10.20 12.00
N TYR A 132 25.74 -10.15 11.62
CA TYR A 132 26.28 -9.20 10.65
C TYR A 132 26.91 -9.95 9.45
N PRO A 133 26.06 -10.50 8.51
CA PRO A 133 26.55 -11.31 7.39
C PRO A 133 27.24 -10.50 6.30
N PHE A 134 27.22 -9.16 6.39
CA PHE A 134 27.79 -8.29 5.37
C PHE A 134 28.89 -7.40 5.96
N PRO A 135 29.90 -6.97 5.15
CA PRO A 135 31.07 -6.22 5.65
C PRO A 135 30.83 -4.72 5.86
N TRP A 136 29.58 -4.24 5.83
CA TRP A 136 29.27 -2.82 6.06
C TRP A 136 28.77 -2.54 7.49
N TYR A 137 28.86 -1.28 7.89
CA TYR A 137 28.34 -0.83 9.17
C TYR A 137 26.80 -0.77 9.17
N PHE A 138 26.15 -1.78 9.72
CA PHE A 138 24.69 -1.94 9.74
C PHE A 138 23.97 -0.73 10.35
N LEU A 139 24.48 -0.22 11.47
CA LEU A 139 23.86 0.91 12.15
C LEU A 139 23.89 2.19 11.29
N THR A 140 25.01 2.46 10.61
CA THR A 140 25.15 3.61 9.72
C THR A 140 24.21 3.48 8.51
N VAL A 141 24.17 2.31 7.89
CA VAL A 141 23.27 2.03 6.75
C VAL A 141 21.80 2.15 7.18
N HIS A 142 21.44 1.54 8.32
CA HIS A 142 20.10 1.61 8.88
C HIS A 142 19.66 3.06 9.14
N ARG A 143 20.51 3.86 9.76
CA ARG A 143 20.25 5.29 10.01
C ARG A 143 20.06 6.08 8.72
N PHE A 144 20.98 5.93 7.76
CA PHE A 144 20.88 6.64 6.47
C PHE A 144 19.60 6.27 5.73
N LEU A 145 19.28 4.98 5.64
CA LEU A 145 18.08 4.51 4.98
C LEU A 145 16.79 4.95 5.68
N ALA A 146 16.82 5.25 7.00
CA ALA A 146 15.67 5.79 7.71
C ALA A 146 15.25 7.16 7.14
N TYR A 147 16.18 8.03 6.81
CA TYR A 147 15.87 9.32 6.16
C TYR A 147 15.31 9.12 4.75
N VAL A 148 15.89 8.21 3.97
CA VAL A 148 15.39 7.87 2.63
C VAL A 148 13.98 7.28 2.71
N LEU A 149 13.73 6.41 3.71
CA LEU A 149 12.41 5.82 3.95
C LEU A 149 11.37 6.89 4.25
N VAL A 150 11.66 7.79 5.19
CA VAL A 150 10.71 8.86 5.56
C VAL A 150 10.44 9.78 4.37
N GLY A 151 11.45 10.21 3.62
CA GLY A 151 11.28 11.01 2.40
C GLY A 151 10.41 10.28 1.37
N SER A 152 10.65 8.98 1.16
CA SER A 152 9.86 8.15 0.24
C SER A 152 8.41 7.97 0.71
N VAL A 153 8.18 7.82 2.03
CA VAL A 153 6.83 7.74 2.61
C VAL A 153 6.08 9.06 2.41
N LEU A 154 6.71 10.20 2.66
CA LEU A 154 6.09 11.51 2.47
C LEU A 154 5.70 11.75 1.01
N LEU A 155 6.58 11.39 0.07
CA LEU A 155 6.29 11.45 -1.36
C LEU A 155 5.11 10.54 -1.72
N HIS A 156 5.13 9.30 -1.23
CA HIS A 156 4.06 8.32 -1.47
C HIS A 156 2.71 8.81 -0.90
N LEU A 157 2.70 9.37 0.30
CA LEU A 157 1.50 9.96 0.91
C LEU A 157 0.98 11.11 0.07
N GLY A 158 1.84 12.04 -0.37
CA GLY A 158 1.43 13.18 -1.20
C GLY A 158 0.75 12.75 -2.50
N VAL A 159 1.27 11.72 -3.17
CA VAL A 159 0.69 11.19 -4.42
C VAL A 159 -0.61 10.41 -4.19
N LYS A 160 -0.72 9.67 -3.06
CA LYS A 160 -1.82 8.74 -2.77
C LYS A 160 -2.86 9.27 -1.79
N LEU A 161 -2.75 10.53 -1.38
CA LEU A 161 -3.64 11.13 -0.39
C LEU A 161 -5.13 10.99 -0.73
N PRO A 162 -5.61 11.22 -1.98
CA PRO A 162 -7.02 11.03 -2.33
C PRO A 162 -7.48 9.57 -2.16
N ASP A 163 -6.67 8.61 -2.59
CA ASP A 163 -6.97 7.17 -2.48
C ASP A 163 -7.03 6.74 -1.01
N ILE A 164 -6.14 7.28 -0.19
CA ILE A 164 -6.06 7.01 1.25
C ILE A 164 -7.29 7.57 1.97
N ALA A 165 -7.66 8.83 1.69
CA ALA A 165 -8.83 9.48 2.28
C ALA A 165 -10.12 8.70 1.96
N TYR A 166 -10.31 8.32 0.70
CA TYR A 166 -11.42 7.48 0.27
C TYR A 166 -11.43 6.12 1.00
N GLY A 167 -10.29 5.42 1.03
CA GLY A 167 -10.19 4.11 1.68
C GLY A 167 -10.41 4.14 3.20
N LEU A 168 -10.06 5.25 3.87
CA LEU A 168 -10.29 5.41 5.31
C LEU A 168 -11.76 5.75 5.65
N SER A 169 -12.45 6.47 4.77
CA SER A 169 -13.87 6.82 4.93
C SER A 169 -14.81 5.66 4.59
N ALA A 170 -14.41 4.75 3.70
CA ALA A 170 -15.22 3.61 3.30
C ALA A 170 -15.36 2.58 4.44
N LYS A 171 -16.59 2.10 4.68
CA LYS A 171 -16.84 0.94 5.56
C LYS A 171 -16.39 -0.33 4.84
N VAL A 172 -15.74 -1.27 5.56
CA VAL A 172 -15.20 -2.52 4.97
C VAL A 172 -16.30 -3.33 4.29
N ALA A 173 -17.50 -3.39 4.90
CA ALA A 173 -18.65 -4.10 4.34
C ALA A 173 -19.20 -3.45 3.07
N GLU A 174 -19.19 -2.11 2.99
CA GLU A 174 -19.69 -1.35 1.84
C GLU A 174 -18.76 -1.45 0.65
N ALA A 175 -17.46 -1.45 0.87
CA ALA A 175 -16.46 -1.69 -0.18
C ALA A 175 -16.59 -3.10 -0.80
N ASP A 176 -16.94 -4.11 -0.02
CA ASP A 176 -17.14 -5.48 -0.51
C ASP A 176 -18.45 -5.60 -1.33
N VAL A 177 -19.52 -4.95 -0.90
CA VAL A 177 -20.80 -4.90 -1.63
C VAL A 177 -20.65 -4.18 -2.97
N LEU A 178 -19.94 -3.04 -3.01
CA LEU A 178 -19.71 -2.30 -4.25
C LEU A 178 -18.84 -3.09 -5.23
N THR A 179 -17.84 -3.81 -4.74
CA THR A 179 -16.99 -4.66 -5.57
C THR A 179 -17.78 -5.84 -6.14
N ARG A 180 -18.67 -6.46 -5.35
CA ARG A 180 -19.57 -7.54 -5.80
C ARG A 180 -20.61 -7.06 -6.78
N SER A 181 -21.24 -5.91 -6.53
CA SER A 181 -22.26 -5.35 -7.43
C SER A 181 -21.69 -4.92 -8.79
N HIS A 182 -20.46 -4.40 -8.81
CA HIS A 182 -19.76 -4.08 -10.07
C HIS A 182 -19.37 -5.34 -10.84
N GLY A 183 -18.90 -6.38 -10.15
CA GLY A 183 -18.63 -7.70 -10.75
C GLY A 183 -19.90 -8.39 -11.28
N MET A 184 -21.01 -8.26 -10.56
CA MET A 184 -22.28 -8.88 -10.95
C MET A 184 -22.97 -8.15 -12.12
N ARG A 185 -22.81 -6.83 -12.23
CA ARG A 185 -23.30 -6.08 -13.43
C ARG A 185 -22.57 -6.46 -14.71
N ILE A 186 -21.32 -6.88 -14.63
CA ILE A 186 -20.54 -7.34 -15.79
C ILE A 186 -20.95 -8.76 -16.21
N LEU A 187 -21.56 -9.53 -15.30
CA LEU A 187 -21.93 -10.94 -15.51
C LEU A 187 -23.44 -11.15 -15.72
N SER A 188 -24.26 -10.12 -15.72
CA SER A 188 -25.70 -10.22 -16.04
C SER A 188 -25.90 -10.12 -17.56
N PRO A 189 -26.10 -11.23 -18.28
CA PRO A 189 -26.55 -11.19 -19.66
C PRO A 189 -28.08 -11.13 -19.69
N THR A 190 -28.67 -10.05 -19.19
CA THR A 190 -30.10 -9.80 -19.42
C THR A 190 -30.28 -8.54 -20.24
N ALA A 191 -29.81 -8.61 -21.48
CA ALA A 191 -30.51 -7.95 -22.54
C ALA A 191 -31.63 -8.91 -22.95
N THR A 192 -32.77 -8.82 -22.30
CA THR A 192 -34.03 -9.30 -22.91
C THR A 192 -34.12 -8.62 -24.28
N PRO A 193 -34.15 -9.39 -25.39
CA PRO A 193 -34.32 -8.74 -26.70
C PRO A 193 -35.63 -7.97 -26.67
N ALA A 194 -35.55 -6.67 -26.92
CA ALA A 194 -36.74 -5.83 -27.11
C ALA A 194 -37.62 -6.54 -28.15
N ARG A 195 -38.81 -6.98 -27.74
CA ARG A 195 -39.84 -7.42 -28.68
C ARG A 195 -40.12 -6.26 -29.61
N PHE A 196 -39.62 -6.36 -30.82
CA PHE A 196 -40.08 -5.48 -31.91
C PHE A 196 -41.60 -5.63 -32.04
N PRO A 197 -42.39 -4.56 -31.99
CA PRO A 197 -43.82 -4.64 -32.24
C PRO A 197 -44.01 -5.08 -33.70
N ILE A 198 -44.63 -6.24 -33.87
CA ILE A 198 -45.05 -6.75 -35.18
C ILE A 198 -46.03 -5.73 -35.74
N ARG A 199 -45.64 -4.98 -36.78
CA ARG A 199 -46.54 -4.11 -37.54
C ARG A 199 -47.65 -4.98 -38.14
N PRO A 200 -48.95 -4.70 -37.91
CA PRO A 200 -50.00 -5.41 -38.59
C PRO A 200 -49.88 -5.16 -40.08
N ARG A 201 -49.93 -6.25 -40.84
CA ARG A 201 -49.93 -6.30 -42.29
C ARG A 201 -51.18 -5.51 -42.78
N ARG A 202 -50.97 -4.40 -43.52
CA ARG A 202 -52.03 -3.73 -44.21
C ARG A 202 -52.54 -4.68 -45.30
N GLU A 203 -53.72 -5.22 -45.09
CA GLU A 203 -54.52 -5.85 -46.21
C GLU A 203 -54.84 -4.78 -47.24
N SER A 204 -54.28 -5.00 -48.41
CA SER A 204 -54.68 -4.25 -49.61
C SER A 204 -56.12 -4.67 -50.00
N ARG A 205 -57.05 -3.85 -49.66
CA ARG A 205 -58.35 -3.87 -50.35
C ARG A 205 -58.17 -3.16 -51.67
N ASP A 206 -57.94 -3.92 -52.72
CA ASP A 206 -58.16 -3.53 -54.08
C ASP A 206 -58.65 -4.76 -54.81
N ALA A 207 -59.96 -4.91 -54.83
CA ALA A 207 -60.69 -5.67 -55.86
C ALA A 207 -62.13 -5.23 -55.81
N ALA A 208 -62.47 -4.34 -56.70
CA ALA A 208 -63.78 -4.42 -57.40
C ALA A 208 -63.99 -3.21 -58.34
N CYS A 209 -64.21 -3.54 -59.58
CA CYS A 209 -64.70 -2.88 -60.72
C CYS A 209 -63.70 -2.30 -61.70
#